data_9dbea4b991dc778144d2596197fa0f8d
#
_entry.id   9dbea4b991dc778144d2596197fa0f8d
#
_cell.length_a   1.000
_cell.length_b   1.000
_cell.length_c   1.000
_cell.angle_alpha   90.00
_cell.angle_beta   90.00
_cell.angle_gamma   90.00
#
_symmetry.space_group_name_H-M   'P 1'
#
loop_
_entity.id
_entity.type
_entity.pdbx_description
1 polymer ?
#
loop_
_entity_poly.entity_id
_entity_poly.type
_entity_poly.pdbx_seq_one_letter_code
_entity_poly.pdbx_strand_id
1 'polypeptide(L)'
;GSIDRAIFAPGDVARLRSHPNKQIAKRANDLFKVNNAAKDAIIAKLVPEVEKPGNAAQGKMLFTAACAICHKLGDIGVAVGPPLDGMGAHGPAELLVHIVDPNREVDPSFWAFNITTKKGETLVGVVTSENSATVTLATQVGVREIAKSDIDKRENTRRSLMPEGLDALGPEPLRDILAFICGDAMKQFR
;
A
#
# COMPACT_ATOMS: atom_id res chain seq x y z
N GLY A 1 8.25 -25.21 -16.07
CA GLY A 1 8.39 -24.54 -14.78
C GLY A 1 7.32 -23.48 -14.67
N SER A 2 6.68 -23.36 -13.52
CA SER A 2 5.75 -22.25 -13.22
C SER A 2 6.57 -20.99 -12.87
N ILE A 3 6.27 -19.87 -13.51
CA ILE A 3 6.83 -18.57 -13.15
C ILE A 3 6.09 -18.09 -11.90
N ASP A 4 6.84 -17.71 -10.87
CA ASP A 4 6.26 -17.06 -9.68
C ASP A 4 5.69 -15.68 -10.09
N ARG A 5 4.39 -15.51 -9.89
CA ARG A 5 3.67 -14.28 -10.28
C ARG A 5 4.14 -13.05 -9.48
N ALA A 6 4.67 -13.27 -8.29
CA ALA A 6 5.15 -12.20 -7.42
C ALA A 6 6.43 -11.50 -7.91
N ILE A 7 7.08 -11.98 -8.98
CA ILE A 7 8.22 -11.28 -9.59
C ILE A 7 7.82 -10.10 -10.47
N PHE A 8 6.53 -10.02 -10.87
CA PHE A 8 6.05 -8.92 -11.70
C PHE A 8 5.73 -7.70 -10.84
N ALA A 9 6.30 -6.54 -11.20
CA ALA A 9 5.92 -5.28 -10.59
C ALA A 9 4.47 -4.90 -10.96
N PRO A 10 3.74 -4.17 -10.09
CA PRO A 10 2.36 -3.74 -10.38
C PRO A 10 2.22 -3.04 -11.74
N GLY A 11 3.18 -2.17 -12.09
CA GLY A 11 3.20 -1.50 -13.39
C GLY A 11 3.33 -2.45 -14.59
N ASP A 12 4.04 -3.59 -14.44
CA ASP A 12 4.11 -4.61 -15.49
C ASP A 12 2.79 -5.36 -15.63
N VAL A 13 2.16 -5.67 -14.49
CA VAL A 13 0.84 -6.30 -14.47
C VAL A 13 -0.20 -5.38 -15.10
N ALA A 14 -0.20 -4.08 -14.77
CA ALA A 14 -1.10 -3.10 -15.35
C ALA A 14 -0.91 -3.00 -16.89
N ARG A 15 0.34 -2.94 -17.37
CA ARG A 15 0.65 -2.93 -18.82
C ARG A 15 0.17 -4.20 -19.53
N LEU A 16 0.33 -5.35 -18.89
CA LEU A 16 -0.14 -6.61 -19.44
C LEU A 16 -1.68 -6.68 -19.50
N ARG A 17 -2.37 -6.20 -18.48
CA ARG A 17 -3.84 -6.12 -18.42
C ARG A 17 -4.44 -5.16 -19.45
N SER A 18 -3.74 -4.05 -19.74
CA SER A 18 -4.14 -3.06 -20.73
C SER A 18 -3.53 -3.28 -22.12
N HIS A 19 -2.91 -4.44 -22.37
CA HIS A 19 -2.23 -4.73 -23.63
C HIS A 19 -3.18 -4.65 -24.82
N PRO A 20 -2.77 -4.02 -25.98
CA PRO A 20 -3.63 -3.87 -27.18
C PRO A 20 -4.14 -5.22 -27.72
N ASN A 21 -3.33 -6.27 -27.60
CA ASN A 21 -3.77 -7.61 -27.93
C ASN A 21 -4.68 -8.15 -26.83
N LYS A 22 -5.98 -8.30 -27.18
CA LYS A 22 -7.04 -8.76 -26.25
C LYS A 22 -6.78 -10.15 -25.64
N GLN A 23 -6.03 -11.03 -26.33
CA GLN A 23 -5.69 -12.36 -25.78
C GLN A 23 -4.65 -12.23 -24.67
N ILE A 24 -3.65 -11.36 -24.84
CA ILE A 24 -2.65 -11.07 -23.80
C ILE A 24 -3.33 -10.41 -22.60
N ALA A 25 -4.14 -9.38 -22.83
CA ALA A 25 -4.89 -8.72 -21.78
C ALA A 25 -5.80 -9.67 -21.00
N LYS A 26 -6.56 -10.51 -21.70
CA LYS A 26 -7.41 -11.55 -21.08
C LYS A 26 -6.58 -12.51 -20.23
N ARG A 27 -5.48 -13.04 -20.78
CA ARG A 27 -4.61 -13.99 -20.06
C ARG A 27 -3.96 -13.35 -18.84
N ALA A 28 -3.56 -12.08 -18.93
CA ALA A 28 -3.04 -11.33 -17.80
C ALA A 28 -4.10 -11.16 -16.70
N ASN A 29 -5.32 -10.77 -17.08
CA ASN A 29 -6.42 -10.67 -16.12
C ASN A 29 -6.72 -12.00 -15.42
N ASP A 30 -6.70 -13.12 -16.17
CA ASP A 30 -6.92 -14.45 -15.59
C ASP A 30 -5.76 -14.87 -14.67
N LEU A 31 -4.51 -14.61 -15.08
CA LEU A 31 -3.31 -15.02 -14.34
C LEU A 31 -3.08 -14.21 -13.06
N PHE A 32 -3.32 -12.89 -13.12
CA PHE A 32 -3.08 -11.99 -11.99
C PHE A 32 -4.37 -11.68 -11.23
N LYS A 33 -5.45 -12.41 -11.49
CA LYS A 33 -6.69 -12.25 -10.72
C LYS A 33 -6.42 -12.64 -9.26
N VAL A 34 -6.45 -11.65 -8.38
CA VAL A 34 -6.49 -11.88 -6.94
C VAL A 34 -7.93 -12.23 -6.61
N ASN A 35 -8.19 -13.49 -6.31
CA ASN A 35 -9.52 -13.92 -5.92
C ASN A 35 -9.70 -13.68 -4.42
N ASN A 36 -10.10 -12.48 -4.06
CA ASN A 36 -10.43 -12.14 -2.68
C ASN A 36 -11.89 -11.67 -2.61
N ALA A 37 -12.80 -12.62 -2.88
CA ALA A 37 -14.23 -12.34 -3.00
C ALA A 37 -14.80 -11.65 -1.75
N ALA A 38 -14.28 -11.95 -0.56
CA ALA A 38 -14.72 -11.30 0.68
C ALA A 38 -14.35 -9.81 0.68
N LYS A 39 -13.10 -9.46 0.32
CA LYS A 39 -12.66 -8.07 0.22
C LYS A 39 -13.33 -7.34 -0.94
N ASP A 40 -13.54 -8.02 -2.08
CA ASP A 40 -14.27 -7.44 -3.21
C ASP A 40 -15.70 -7.07 -2.82
N ALA A 41 -16.38 -7.89 -2.02
CA ALA A 41 -17.72 -7.58 -1.52
C ALA A 41 -17.73 -6.37 -0.55
N ILE A 42 -16.71 -6.26 0.32
CA ILE A 42 -16.53 -5.11 1.21
C ILE A 42 -16.30 -3.84 0.38
N ILE A 43 -15.39 -3.88 -0.59
CA ILE A 43 -15.11 -2.76 -1.48
C ILE A 43 -16.38 -2.33 -2.24
N ALA A 44 -17.09 -3.26 -2.85
CA ALA A 44 -18.31 -2.96 -3.60
C ALA A 44 -19.39 -2.28 -2.73
N LYS A 45 -19.46 -2.64 -1.44
CA LYS A 45 -20.36 -2.00 -0.48
C LYS A 45 -19.93 -0.59 -0.09
N LEU A 46 -18.61 -0.36 0.04
CA LEU A 46 -18.07 0.91 0.53
C LEU A 46 -17.88 1.95 -0.57
N VAL A 47 -17.64 1.56 -1.83
CA VAL A 47 -17.42 2.49 -2.96
C VAL A 47 -18.52 3.56 -3.05
N PRO A 48 -19.84 3.24 -3.08
CA PRO A 48 -20.88 4.27 -3.17
C PRO A 48 -20.90 5.24 -1.98
N GLU A 49 -20.34 4.83 -0.85
CA GLU A 49 -20.29 5.65 0.37
C GLU A 49 -19.09 6.60 0.36
N VAL A 50 -17.93 6.16 -0.11
CA VAL A 50 -16.71 6.99 -0.15
C VAL A 50 -16.69 7.96 -1.32
N GLU A 51 -17.50 7.74 -2.35
CA GLU A 51 -17.67 8.68 -3.48
C GLU A 51 -18.58 9.87 -3.12
N LYS A 52 -19.31 9.81 -2.01
CA LYS A 52 -20.07 10.96 -1.50
C LYS A 52 -19.13 12.06 -1.00
N PRO A 53 -19.58 13.33 -0.97
CA PRO A 53 -18.78 14.41 -0.37
C PRO A 53 -18.39 14.09 1.07
N GLY A 54 -17.09 14.17 1.39
CA GLY A 54 -16.54 13.96 2.72
C GLY A 54 -16.03 15.25 3.35
N ASN A 55 -15.74 15.18 4.65
CA ASN A 55 -15.16 16.27 5.42
C ASN A 55 -13.62 16.14 5.44
N ALA A 56 -12.93 16.88 4.54
CA ALA A 56 -11.47 16.84 4.46
C ALA A 56 -10.75 17.31 5.73
N ALA A 57 -11.36 18.22 6.53
CA ALA A 57 -10.77 18.65 7.79
C ALA A 57 -10.77 17.53 8.84
N GLN A 58 -11.88 16.81 8.96
CA GLN A 58 -11.98 15.61 9.77
C GLN A 58 -11.05 14.52 9.24
N GLY A 59 -11.02 14.34 7.91
CA GLY A 59 -10.14 13.41 7.23
C GLY A 59 -8.67 13.65 7.52
N LYS A 60 -8.22 14.91 7.59
CA LYS A 60 -6.85 15.26 7.99
C LYS A 60 -6.52 14.76 9.40
N MET A 61 -7.44 14.91 10.35
CA MET A 61 -7.22 14.43 11.72
C MET A 61 -7.13 12.91 11.76
N LEU A 62 -8.03 12.22 11.07
CA LEU A 62 -8.04 10.75 10.99
C LEU A 62 -6.80 10.22 10.26
N PHE A 63 -6.40 10.85 9.16
CA PHE A 63 -5.18 10.53 8.43
C PHE A 63 -3.95 10.67 9.32
N THR A 64 -3.85 11.78 10.06
CA THR A 64 -2.73 12.01 10.97
C THR A 64 -2.64 10.94 12.05
N ALA A 65 -3.78 10.50 12.56
CA ALA A 65 -3.84 9.48 13.61
C ALA A 65 -3.56 8.06 13.13
N ALA A 66 -4.03 7.70 11.93
CA ALA A 66 -4.02 6.31 11.46
C ALA A 66 -3.04 6.03 10.31
N CYS A 67 -2.79 7.00 9.43
CA CYS A 67 -2.06 6.79 8.18
C CYS A 67 -0.65 7.41 8.20
N ALA A 68 -0.50 8.58 8.85
CA ALA A 68 0.74 9.36 8.85
C ALA A 68 1.92 8.67 9.55
N ILE A 69 1.67 7.63 10.33
CA ILE A 69 2.72 6.79 10.94
C ILE A 69 3.54 6.03 9.87
N CYS A 70 2.99 5.84 8.68
CA CYS A 70 3.64 5.12 7.58
C CYS A 70 3.66 5.92 6.28
N HIS A 71 2.67 6.79 6.03
CA HIS A 71 2.53 7.50 4.77
C HIS A 71 2.81 8.99 4.92
N LYS A 72 3.51 9.53 3.92
CA LYS A 72 3.72 10.97 3.77
C LYS A 72 2.70 11.55 2.79
N LEU A 73 2.09 12.69 3.16
CA LEU A 73 1.25 13.52 2.30
C LEU A 73 1.56 15.00 2.58
N GLY A 74 2.21 15.67 1.64
CA GLY A 74 2.77 17.01 1.85
C GLY A 74 3.79 16.99 2.99
N ASP A 75 3.57 17.84 4.01
CA ASP A 75 4.42 17.91 5.19
C ASP A 75 3.97 17.02 6.35
N ILE A 76 2.92 16.21 6.15
CA ILE A 76 2.37 15.34 7.20
C ILE A 76 2.88 13.92 7.01
N GLY A 77 3.32 13.29 8.12
CA GLY A 77 3.68 11.89 8.18
C GLY A 77 5.09 11.55 7.76
N VAL A 78 5.35 10.26 7.61
CA VAL A 78 6.68 9.68 7.35
C VAL A 78 6.65 8.74 6.13
N ALA A 79 7.81 8.55 5.49
CA ALA A 79 7.94 7.74 4.28
C ALA A 79 8.41 6.31 4.61
N VAL A 80 7.58 5.54 5.30
CA VAL A 80 7.75 4.09 5.47
C VAL A 80 7.02 3.35 4.35
N GLY A 81 5.77 3.73 4.11
CA GLY A 81 4.98 3.31 2.96
C GLY A 81 5.15 4.26 1.77
N PRO A 82 4.47 3.99 0.64
CA PRO A 82 4.49 4.88 -0.52
C PRO A 82 3.97 6.27 -0.15
N PRO A 83 4.61 7.34 -0.70
CA PRO A 83 4.09 8.70 -0.56
C PRO A 83 2.73 8.81 -1.23
N LEU A 84 1.85 9.62 -0.66
CA LEU A 84 0.48 9.79 -1.16
C LEU A 84 0.28 11.09 -1.95
N ASP A 85 1.35 11.87 -2.15
CA ASP A 85 1.32 13.07 -2.99
C ASP A 85 0.92 12.70 -4.42
N GLY A 86 -0.11 13.36 -4.92
CA GLY A 86 -0.66 13.09 -6.26
C GLY A 86 -1.58 11.86 -6.38
N MET A 87 -1.62 10.99 -5.37
CA MET A 87 -2.46 9.78 -5.41
C MET A 87 -3.96 10.09 -5.46
N GLY A 88 -4.36 11.28 -5.03
CA GLY A 88 -5.74 11.74 -5.16
C GLY A 88 -6.29 11.77 -6.59
N ALA A 89 -5.42 11.80 -7.61
CA ALA A 89 -5.82 11.73 -9.02
C ALA A 89 -6.48 10.39 -9.40
N HIS A 90 -6.23 9.32 -8.64
CA HIS A 90 -6.86 8.01 -8.84
C HIS A 90 -8.31 7.96 -8.33
N GLY A 91 -8.68 8.92 -7.48
CA GLY A 91 -10.01 9.01 -6.91
C GLY A 91 -10.25 8.08 -5.71
N PRO A 92 -11.35 8.33 -4.96
CA PRO A 92 -11.60 7.65 -3.70
C PRO A 92 -11.87 6.15 -3.86
N ALA A 93 -12.52 5.74 -4.95
CA ALA A 93 -12.84 4.33 -5.16
C ALA A 93 -11.60 3.45 -5.36
N GLU A 94 -10.60 3.93 -6.12
CA GLU A 94 -9.36 3.19 -6.34
C GLU A 94 -8.50 3.15 -5.08
N LEU A 95 -8.36 4.29 -4.39
CA LEU A 95 -7.62 4.35 -3.13
C LEU A 95 -8.24 3.46 -2.04
N LEU A 96 -9.57 3.34 -2.02
CA LEU A 96 -10.28 2.44 -1.10
C LEU A 96 -9.84 0.98 -1.29
N VAL A 97 -9.61 0.56 -2.53
CA VAL A 97 -9.15 -0.82 -2.82
C VAL A 97 -7.87 -1.13 -2.08
N HIS A 98 -6.90 -0.20 -2.09
CA HIS A 98 -5.62 -0.38 -1.41
C HIS A 98 -5.72 -0.29 0.12
N ILE A 99 -6.72 0.41 0.65
CA ILE A 99 -7.00 0.45 2.10
C ILE A 99 -7.61 -0.87 2.58
N VAL A 100 -8.58 -1.42 1.85
CA VAL A 100 -9.29 -2.65 2.22
C VAL A 100 -8.45 -3.89 1.93
N ASP A 101 -7.69 -3.87 0.84
CA ASP A 101 -6.84 -4.99 0.41
C ASP A 101 -5.40 -4.55 0.12
N PRO A 102 -4.62 -4.21 1.16
CA PRO A 102 -3.26 -3.67 1.01
C PRO A 102 -2.28 -4.69 0.42
N ASN A 103 -2.67 -5.95 0.30
CA ASN A 103 -1.88 -7.02 -0.29
C ASN A 103 -2.31 -7.36 -1.73
N ARG A 104 -3.29 -6.67 -2.30
CA ARG A 104 -3.79 -6.92 -3.65
C ARG A 104 -2.71 -6.71 -4.71
N GLU A 105 -2.01 -5.60 -4.61
CA GLU A 105 -0.92 -5.20 -5.50
C GLU A 105 0.11 -4.42 -4.68
N VAL A 106 1.20 -5.07 -4.30
CA VAL A 106 2.27 -4.45 -3.52
C VAL A 106 3.48 -4.28 -4.41
N ASP A 107 3.94 -3.02 -4.57
CA ASP A 107 5.21 -2.75 -5.26
C ASP A 107 6.36 -3.42 -4.49
N PRO A 108 7.28 -4.15 -5.18
CA PRO A 108 8.41 -4.82 -4.54
C PRO A 108 9.27 -3.93 -3.66
N SER A 109 9.35 -2.62 -3.94
CA SER A 109 10.09 -1.64 -3.11
C SER A 109 9.44 -1.40 -1.74
N PHE A 110 8.17 -1.79 -1.56
CA PHE A 110 7.42 -1.68 -0.30
C PHE A 110 7.09 -3.03 0.33
N TRP A 111 7.72 -4.12 -0.11
CA TRP A 111 7.57 -5.39 0.58
C TRP A 111 8.14 -5.34 1.99
N ALA A 112 7.39 -5.86 2.94
CA ALA A 112 7.84 -6.02 4.30
C ALA A 112 8.86 -7.14 4.43
N PHE A 113 9.89 -6.89 5.23
CA PHE A 113 10.91 -7.87 5.61
C PHE A 113 10.83 -8.16 7.09
N ASN A 114 11.01 -9.43 7.46
CA ASN A 114 11.32 -9.85 8.80
C ASN A 114 12.84 -10.04 8.90
N ILE A 115 13.50 -9.30 9.77
CA ILE A 115 14.94 -9.41 10.03
C ILE A 115 15.14 -9.83 11.48
N THR A 116 15.71 -11.02 11.69
CA THR A 116 16.12 -11.48 13.01
C THR A 116 17.61 -11.27 13.16
N THR A 117 18.03 -10.60 14.21
CA THR A 117 19.44 -10.39 14.53
C THR A 117 20.03 -11.57 15.29
N LYS A 118 21.36 -11.71 15.29
CA LYS A 118 22.06 -12.73 16.08
C LYS A 118 21.84 -12.60 17.60
N LYS A 119 21.36 -11.43 18.04
CA LYS A 119 20.95 -11.19 19.44
C LYS A 119 19.50 -11.61 19.72
N GLY A 120 18.78 -12.16 18.73
CA GLY A 120 17.40 -12.61 18.86
C GLY A 120 16.34 -11.50 18.71
N GLU A 121 16.73 -10.25 18.40
CA GLU A 121 15.78 -9.18 18.09
C GLU A 121 15.15 -9.42 16.72
N THR A 122 13.83 -9.35 16.62
CA THR A 122 13.10 -9.43 15.36
C THR A 122 12.54 -8.05 14.99
N LEU A 123 12.93 -7.54 13.83
CA LEU A 123 12.50 -6.27 13.28
C LEU A 123 11.65 -6.52 12.03
N VAL A 124 10.55 -5.78 11.92
CA VAL A 124 9.66 -5.83 10.74
C VAL A 124 9.63 -4.44 10.11
N GLY A 125 9.84 -4.38 8.80
CA GLY A 125 9.86 -3.08 8.10
C GLY A 125 10.09 -3.22 6.61
N VAL A 126 10.22 -2.08 5.94
CA VAL A 126 10.55 -1.96 4.52
C VAL A 126 12.03 -1.63 4.38
N VAL A 127 12.74 -2.34 3.51
CA VAL A 127 14.14 -2.02 3.19
C VAL A 127 14.19 -0.78 2.30
N THR A 128 14.70 0.32 2.82
CA THR A 128 14.80 1.61 2.11
C THR A 128 16.14 1.83 1.44
N SER A 129 17.19 1.24 1.99
CA SER A 129 18.49 1.20 1.34
C SER A 129 19.31 0.00 1.78
N GLU A 130 20.26 -0.40 0.95
CA GLU A 130 21.16 -1.50 1.23
C GLU A 130 22.51 -1.25 0.54
N ASN A 131 23.60 -1.51 1.25
CA ASN A 131 24.95 -1.48 0.71
C ASN A 131 25.69 -2.79 1.05
N SER A 132 27.00 -2.85 0.85
CA SER A 132 27.79 -4.06 1.13
C SER A 132 27.81 -4.44 2.62
N ALA A 133 27.70 -3.48 3.53
CA ALA A 133 27.88 -3.67 4.97
C ALA A 133 26.57 -3.61 5.77
N THR A 134 25.60 -2.79 5.35
CA THR A 134 24.37 -2.49 6.12
C THR A 134 23.12 -2.61 5.30
N VAL A 135 22.00 -2.82 6.00
CA VAL A 135 20.61 -2.73 5.52
C VAL A 135 19.89 -1.67 6.35
N THR A 136 19.25 -0.71 5.69
CA THR A 136 18.39 0.28 6.35
C THR A 136 16.94 -0.17 6.26
N LEU A 137 16.31 -0.34 7.41
CA LEU A 137 14.94 -0.81 7.56
C LEU A 137 14.07 0.33 8.11
N ALA A 138 13.09 0.77 7.35
CA ALA A 138 12.04 1.67 7.84
C ALA A 138 10.98 0.85 8.54
N THR A 139 10.77 1.12 9.84
CA THR A 139 9.80 0.43 10.70
C THR A 139 8.74 1.40 11.19
N GLN A 140 7.68 0.92 11.79
CA GLN A 140 6.63 1.77 12.39
C GLN A 140 7.15 2.65 13.55
N VAL A 141 8.29 2.28 14.15
CA VAL A 141 8.90 3.01 15.27
C VAL A 141 10.14 3.82 14.86
N GLY A 142 10.42 3.92 13.58
CA GLY A 142 11.53 4.70 13.02
C GLY A 142 12.46 3.87 12.14
N VAL A 143 13.51 4.53 11.66
CA VAL A 143 14.50 3.93 10.76
C VAL A 143 15.59 3.24 11.58
N ARG A 144 15.96 2.03 11.18
CA ARG A 144 17.00 1.21 11.81
C ARG A 144 18.04 0.81 10.77
N GLU A 145 19.30 1.13 11.02
CA GLU A 145 20.41 0.60 10.27
C GLU A 145 20.95 -0.66 10.97
N ILE A 146 21.06 -1.74 10.21
CA ILE A 146 21.44 -3.06 10.72
C ILE A 146 22.68 -3.52 9.95
N ALA A 147 23.76 -3.83 10.66
CA ALA A 147 24.93 -4.44 10.02
C ALA A 147 24.56 -5.83 9.49
N LYS A 148 24.95 -6.13 8.25
CA LYS A 148 24.70 -7.46 7.65
C LYS A 148 25.35 -8.60 8.45
N SER A 149 26.47 -8.30 9.10
CA SER A 149 27.13 -9.24 10.03
C SER A 149 26.30 -9.62 11.23
N ASP A 150 25.34 -8.76 11.64
CA ASP A 150 24.47 -8.99 12.81
C ASP A 150 23.16 -9.68 12.45
N ILE A 151 22.88 -9.85 11.16
CA ILE A 151 21.68 -10.54 10.69
C ILE A 151 21.87 -12.05 10.81
N ASP A 152 20.95 -12.71 11.50
CA ASP A 152 20.85 -14.18 11.57
C ASP A 152 19.90 -14.68 10.47
N LYS A 153 18.70 -14.08 10.37
CA LYS A 153 17.69 -14.44 9.37
C LYS A 153 17.11 -13.20 8.71
N ARG A 154 16.92 -13.26 7.39
CA ARG A 154 16.19 -12.26 6.62
C ARG A 154 15.16 -12.95 5.73
N GLU A 155 13.92 -12.54 5.86
CA GLU A 155 12.80 -13.08 5.11
C GLU A 155 12.04 -11.95 4.41
N ASN A 156 11.92 -12.04 3.08
CA ASN A 156 11.01 -11.18 2.33
C ASN A 156 9.61 -11.79 2.37
N THR A 157 8.68 -11.08 3.00
CA THR A 157 7.30 -11.56 3.14
C THR A 157 6.50 -11.43 1.85
N ARG A 158 6.95 -10.62 0.90
CA ARG A 158 6.22 -10.21 -0.31
C ARG A 158 4.83 -9.64 -0.02
N ARG A 159 4.64 -9.11 1.16
CA ARG A 159 3.40 -8.52 1.65
C ARG A 159 3.62 -7.06 2.01
N SER A 160 2.53 -6.30 2.02
CA SER A 160 2.50 -4.95 2.53
C SER A 160 2.74 -4.92 4.05
N LEU A 161 3.43 -3.89 4.53
CA LEU A 161 3.48 -3.56 5.96
C LEU A 161 2.16 -2.90 6.43
N MET A 162 1.34 -2.38 5.51
CA MET A 162 0.05 -1.79 5.81
C MET A 162 -0.89 -2.85 6.41
N PRO A 163 -1.48 -2.61 7.59
CA PRO A 163 -2.37 -3.56 8.23
C PRO A 163 -3.66 -3.77 7.41
N GLU A 164 -4.20 -4.97 7.48
CA GLU A 164 -5.54 -5.28 7.00
C GLU A 164 -6.58 -4.89 8.07
N GLY A 165 -7.87 -4.77 7.65
CA GLY A 165 -8.96 -4.49 8.57
C GLY A 165 -9.27 -3.02 8.79
N LEU A 166 -8.66 -2.10 8.04
CA LEU A 166 -8.95 -0.67 8.11
C LEU A 166 -10.39 -0.32 7.64
N ASP A 167 -11.05 -1.23 6.92
CA ASP A 167 -12.47 -1.14 6.58
C ASP A 167 -13.38 -1.13 7.82
N ALA A 168 -12.91 -1.65 8.95
CA ALA A 168 -13.61 -1.58 10.24
C ALA A 168 -13.78 -0.14 10.78
N LEU A 169 -13.05 0.85 10.26
CA LEU A 169 -13.30 2.27 10.55
C LEU A 169 -14.70 2.70 10.12
N GLY A 170 -15.29 2.01 9.15
CA GLY A 170 -16.59 2.31 8.61
C GLY A 170 -16.58 3.34 7.47
N PRO A 171 -17.73 3.52 6.80
CA PRO A 171 -17.79 4.31 5.56
C PRO A 171 -17.52 5.80 5.76
N GLU A 172 -17.97 6.40 6.86
CA GLU A 172 -17.85 7.84 7.08
C GLU A 172 -16.40 8.26 7.36
N PRO A 173 -15.65 7.65 8.29
CA PRO A 173 -14.23 7.96 8.48
C PRO A 173 -13.39 7.68 7.23
N LEU A 174 -13.65 6.60 6.50
CA LEU A 174 -12.94 6.29 5.26
C LEU A 174 -13.20 7.34 4.17
N ARG A 175 -14.45 7.78 4.01
CA ARG A 175 -14.82 8.86 3.10
C ARG A 175 -14.09 10.16 3.44
N ASP A 176 -14.02 10.51 4.70
CA ASP A 176 -13.36 11.74 5.16
C ASP A 176 -11.84 11.68 4.93
N ILE A 177 -11.19 10.55 5.26
CA ILE A 177 -9.77 10.31 4.95
C ILE A 177 -9.52 10.45 3.45
N LEU A 178 -10.35 9.81 2.61
CA LEU A 178 -10.21 9.85 1.16
C LEU A 178 -10.49 11.24 0.61
N ALA A 179 -11.45 11.98 1.17
CA ALA A 179 -11.69 13.38 0.83
C ALA A 179 -10.47 14.27 1.15
N PHE A 180 -9.73 13.99 2.21
CA PHE A 180 -8.49 14.68 2.53
C PHE A 180 -7.36 14.31 1.55
N ILE A 181 -7.15 13.03 1.26
CA ILE A 181 -6.09 12.58 0.34
C ILE A 181 -6.36 13.08 -1.09
N CYS A 182 -7.62 13.03 -1.54
CA CYS A 182 -8.03 13.48 -2.86
C CYS A 182 -8.12 15.01 -2.99
N GLY A 183 -8.22 15.73 -1.88
CA GLY A 183 -8.29 17.19 -1.66
C GLY A 183 -8.36 18.07 -2.90
N ASP A 184 -7.20 18.43 -3.43
CA ASP A 184 -7.12 19.35 -4.56
C ASP A 184 -7.44 18.70 -5.92
N ALA A 185 -7.30 17.38 -6.07
CA ALA A 185 -7.68 16.69 -7.30
C ALA A 185 -9.19 16.73 -7.54
N MET A 186 -10.00 16.69 -6.48
CA MET A 186 -11.46 16.81 -6.59
C MET A 186 -11.95 18.19 -7.02
N LYS A 187 -11.12 19.24 -6.84
CA LYS A 187 -11.45 20.61 -7.29
C LYS A 187 -11.28 20.80 -8.80
N GLN A 188 -10.50 19.95 -9.46
CA GLN A 188 -10.25 20.04 -10.91
C GLN A 188 -11.37 19.40 -11.76
N PHE A 189 -12.29 18.66 -11.13
CA PHE A 189 -13.42 17.99 -11.79
C PHE A 189 -14.78 18.68 -11.53
N ARG A 190 -14.77 19.91 -10.98
CA ARG A 190 -15.96 20.76 -10.81
C ARG A 190 -15.91 21.96 -11.78
#